data_057b4c092246b53a08d28dbcc042f33c
#
_entry.id   057b4c092246b53a08d28dbcc042f33c
#
_cell.length_a   1.000
_cell.length_b   1.000
_cell.length_c   1.000
_cell.angle_alpha   90.00
_cell.angle_beta   90.00
_cell.angle_gamma   90.00
#
_symmetry.space_group_name_H-M   'P 1'
#
loop_
_entity.id
_entity.type
_entity.pdbx_description
1 polymer ?
#
loop_
_entity_poly.entity_id
_entity_poly.type
_entity_poly.pdbx_seq_one_letter_code
_entity_poly.pdbx_strand_id
1 'polypeptide(L)'
;MALPSRVRILQTELPVGNTLLKTVTRLLADFGSDSAVLRLSGGSFSNFRYYLPALSDHPEHAVFFSEKIAEPETVELTMATITFGQKQGEPWLHCHAVWLEPDGKTLCGHLVPDEIVIANTIQVEACLIESVRFDAMFDPETNFSIFKPVAVQDSLSSDWPPEETHDALVIRAIPNQDLCLTLEHLCAGQGWQKAQVQGGVGSLNCADFADGRHVEQLATELLIERGRIVPDVAGIARADIDITLVDFKGQVNRGCLLYTSPSPRD
;
A
#
# COMPACT_ATOMS: atom_id res chain seq x y z
N MET A 1 12.17 -7.44 5.47
CA MET A 1 12.07 -8.75 4.79
C MET A 1 11.82 -8.49 3.31
N ALA A 2 12.56 -9.16 2.41
CA ALA A 2 12.37 -9.03 0.98
C ALA A 2 12.49 -10.41 0.33
N LEU A 3 11.61 -10.74 -0.61
CA LEU A 3 11.65 -11.97 -1.39
C LEU A 3 11.72 -11.65 -2.88
N PRO A 4 12.60 -12.31 -3.64
CA PRO A 4 12.66 -12.17 -5.08
C PRO A 4 11.41 -12.78 -5.73
N SER A 5 10.94 -12.15 -6.78
CA SER A 5 9.79 -12.58 -7.56
C SER A 5 9.89 -12.06 -8.98
N ARG A 6 8.96 -12.48 -9.84
CA ARG A 6 8.67 -11.83 -11.11
C ARG A 6 7.28 -11.21 -11.03
N VAL A 7 7.09 -10.12 -11.75
CA VAL A 7 5.83 -9.39 -11.78
C VAL A 7 5.41 -9.09 -13.20
N ARG A 8 4.10 -9.03 -13.41
CA ARG A 8 3.47 -8.55 -14.64
C ARG A 8 2.64 -7.31 -14.33
N ILE A 9 2.83 -6.25 -15.11
CA ILE A 9 2.10 -4.99 -14.93
C ILE A 9 1.06 -4.88 -16.03
N LEU A 10 -0.17 -4.54 -15.65
CA LEU A 10 -1.27 -4.33 -16.59
C LEU A 10 -2.12 -3.12 -16.18
N GLN A 11 -2.75 -2.52 -17.20
CA GLN A 11 -3.74 -1.46 -17.04
C GLN A 11 -5.12 -2.06 -17.32
N THR A 12 -6.08 -1.80 -16.42
CA THR A 12 -7.44 -2.32 -16.52
C THR A 12 -8.41 -1.44 -15.73
N GLU A 13 -9.64 -1.92 -15.58
CA GLU A 13 -10.71 -1.19 -14.88
C GLU A 13 -11.42 -2.10 -13.88
N LEU A 14 -11.90 -1.53 -12.77
CA LEU A 14 -12.85 -2.18 -11.88
C LEU A 14 -14.27 -1.75 -12.26
N PRO A 15 -15.13 -2.70 -12.64
CA PRO A 15 -16.52 -2.42 -13.00
C PRO A 15 -17.38 -2.10 -11.77
N VAL A 16 -18.47 -1.40 -12.00
CA VAL A 16 -19.47 -0.99 -10.99
C VAL A 16 -20.26 -2.17 -10.41
N GLY A 17 -20.85 -1.97 -9.24
CA GLY A 17 -21.96 -2.76 -8.72
C GLY A 17 -21.60 -3.85 -7.70
N ASN A 18 -20.31 -4.07 -7.41
CA ASN A 18 -19.87 -4.99 -6.35
C ASN A 18 -18.94 -4.29 -5.36
N THR A 19 -18.70 -4.97 -4.22
CA THR A 19 -17.72 -4.47 -3.25
C THR A 19 -16.30 -4.49 -3.83
N LEU A 20 -15.45 -3.62 -3.30
CA LEU A 20 -14.06 -3.53 -3.74
C LEU A 20 -13.35 -4.88 -3.62
N LEU A 21 -13.48 -5.57 -2.46
CA LEU A 21 -12.85 -6.87 -2.24
C LEU A 21 -13.29 -7.90 -3.29
N LYS A 22 -14.60 -8.05 -3.54
CA LYS A 22 -15.12 -9.02 -4.53
C LYS A 22 -14.65 -8.71 -5.94
N THR A 23 -14.64 -7.43 -6.31
CA THR A 23 -14.26 -7.01 -7.66
C THR A 23 -12.77 -7.24 -7.91
N VAL A 24 -11.90 -6.87 -6.95
CA VAL A 24 -10.45 -7.10 -7.05
C VAL A 24 -10.14 -8.60 -7.05
N THR A 25 -10.78 -9.38 -6.17
CA THR A 25 -10.59 -10.84 -6.14
C THR A 25 -10.91 -11.48 -7.49
N ARG A 26 -12.04 -11.10 -8.11
CA ARG A 26 -12.42 -11.62 -9.42
C ARG A 26 -11.44 -11.20 -10.51
N LEU A 27 -11.07 -9.92 -10.54
CA LEU A 27 -10.09 -9.41 -11.50
C LEU A 27 -8.79 -10.21 -11.46
N LEU A 28 -8.24 -10.42 -10.27
CA LEU A 28 -6.97 -11.11 -10.12
C LEU A 28 -7.07 -12.60 -10.48
N ALA A 29 -8.18 -13.25 -10.15
CA ALA A 29 -8.45 -14.63 -10.58
C ALA A 29 -8.54 -14.76 -12.11
N ASP A 30 -9.16 -13.80 -12.81
CA ASP A 30 -9.24 -13.78 -14.27
C ASP A 30 -7.85 -13.66 -14.94
N PHE A 31 -6.86 -13.09 -14.23
CA PHE A 31 -5.45 -12.99 -14.67
C PHE A 31 -4.53 -14.08 -14.06
N GLY A 32 -5.09 -15.05 -13.34
CA GLY A 32 -4.33 -16.14 -12.74
C GLY A 32 -3.35 -15.69 -11.65
N SER A 33 -3.74 -14.73 -10.82
CA SER A 33 -2.92 -14.24 -9.69
C SER A 33 -3.70 -14.22 -8.39
N ASP A 34 -3.02 -14.59 -7.29
CA ASP A 34 -3.54 -14.54 -5.92
C ASP A 34 -2.78 -13.53 -5.05
N SER A 35 -1.87 -12.77 -5.65
CA SER A 35 -1.08 -11.75 -4.96
C SER A 35 -0.76 -10.58 -5.90
N ALA A 36 -1.03 -9.37 -5.44
CA ALA A 36 -0.79 -8.18 -6.25
C ALA A 36 -0.63 -6.91 -5.40
N VAL A 37 -0.04 -5.90 -6.04
CA VAL A 37 -0.17 -4.49 -5.61
C VAL A 37 -0.94 -3.76 -6.70
N LEU A 38 -1.97 -2.99 -6.31
CA LEU A 38 -2.78 -2.22 -7.26
C LEU A 38 -2.75 -0.74 -6.90
N ARG A 39 -2.70 0.10 -7.92
CA ARG A 39 -2.96 1.54 -7.81
C ARG A 39 -4.27 1.85 -8.51
N LEU A 40 -5.16 2.53 -7.81
CA LEU A 40 -6.47 2.92 -8.29
C LEU A 40 -6.50 4.43 -8.52
N SER A 41 -7.25 4.88 -9.52
CA SER A 41 -7.48 6.31 -9.76
C SER A 41 -8.84 6.58 -10.41
N GLY A 42 -9.42 7.71 -10.05
CA GLY A 42 -10.74 8.12 -10.53
C GLY A 42 -11.87 7.18 -10.12
N GLY A 43 -13.05 7.42 -10.65
CA GLY A 43 -14.24 6.71 -10.24
C GLY A 43 -14.75 7.09 -8.85
N SER A 44 -15.65 6.29 -8.30
CA SER A 44 -16.23 6.60 -7.00
C SER A 44 -16.74 5.36 -6.28
N PHE A 45 -16.94 5.50 -4.98
CA PHE A 45 -17.53 4.48 -4.12
C PHE A 45 -18.83 4.97 -3.51
N SER A 46 -19.82 4.08 -3.39
CA SER A 46 -21.00 4.21 -2.53
C SER A 46 -20.84 3.32 -1.29
N ASN A 47 -21.70 3.53 -0.31
CA ASN A 47 -21.60 2.85 1.00
C ASN A 47 -20.20 2.98 1.59
N PHE A 48 -19.62 4.20 1.49
CA PHE A 48 -18.23 4.44 1.80
C PHE A 48 -17.95 4.30 3.30
N ARG A 49 -16.98 3.46 3.64
CA ARG A 49 -16.60 3.15 5.01
C ARG A 49 -15.07 3.13 5.12
N TYR A 50 -14.57 3.76 6.17
CA TYR A 50 -13.13 3.83 6.42
C TYR A 50 -12.81 3.96 7.91
N TYR A 51 -11.55 3.79 8.22
CA TYR A 51 -10.96 4.08 9.52
C TYR A 51 -9.88 5.15 9.39
N LEU A 52 -9.69 5.92 10.46
CA LEU A 52 -8.48 6.70 10.68
C LEU A 52 -7.57 5.95 11.64
N PRO A 53 -6.25 6.23 11.62
CA PRO A 53 -5.38 5.76 12.68
C PRO A 53 -5.81 6.36 14.01
N ALA A 54 -5.64 5.64 15.10
CA ALA A 54 -5.96 6.10 16.44
C ALA A 54 -4.89 5.68 17.45
N LEU A 55 -4.80 6.41 18.55
CA LEU A 55 -4.08 5.95 19.72
C LEU A 55 -4.88 4.85 20.40
N SER A 56 -4.20 3.85 20.93
CA SER A 56 -4.87 2.75 21.63
C SER A 56 -5.00 3.04 23.11
N ASP A 57 -6.19 2.73 23.65
CA ASP A 57 -6.43 2.70 25.11
C ASP A 57 -6.07 1.32 25.72
N HIS A 58 -5.74 0.34 24.88
CA HIS A 58 -5.35 -1.01 25.33
C HIS A 58 -3.84 -1.14 25.45
N PRO A 59 -3.32 -1.66 26.57
CA PRO A 59 -1.88 -1.79 26.80
C PRO A 59 -1.17 -2.75 25.83
N GLU A 60 -1.94 -3.58 25.13
CA GLU A 60 -1.40 -4.56 24.17
C GLU A 60 -1.15 -3.96 22.78
N HIS A 61 -1.65 -2.75 22.49
CA HIS A 61 -1.50 -2.06 21.21
C HIS A 61 -0.98 -0.65 21.44
N ALA A 62 0.05 -0.25 20.73
CA ALA A 62 0.54 1.14 20.75
C ALA A 62 -0.39 2.06 19.95
N VAL A 63 -0.98 1.53 18.87
CA VAL A 63 -1.90 2.23 17.95
C VAL A 63 -3.06 1.31 17.61
N PHE A 64 -4.17 1.90 17.16
CA PHE A 64 -5.35 1.15 16.74
C PHE A 64 -6.08 1.91 15.61
N PHE A 65 -7.29 1.47 15.28
CA PHE A 65 -8.19 2.16 14.38
C PHE A 65 -9.20 3.00 15.17
N SER A 66 -9.66 4.10 14.57
CA SER A 66 -10.82 4.85 15.06
C SER A 66 -12.08 3.98 15.05
N GLU A 67 -13.17 4.51 15.58
CA GLU A 67 -14.50 4.01 15.23
C GLU A 67 -14.66 4.06 13.69
N LYS A 68 -15.45 3.12 13.17
CA LYS A 68 -15.73 3.07 11.72
C LYS A 68 -16.54 4.29 11.29
N ILE A 69 -15.98 5.04 10.36
CA ILE A 69 -16.60 6.23 9.79
C ILE A 69 -17.37 5.85 8.52
N ALA A 70 -18.53 6.44 8.36
CA ALA A 70 -19.45 6.20 7.26
C ALA A 70 -19.79 7.50 6.56
N GLU A 71 -19.56 7.57 5.24
CA GLU A 71 -20.05 8.67 4.44
C GLU A 71 -21.41 8.32 3.83
N PRO A 72 -22.40 9.21 3.98
CA PRO A 72 -23.75 8.94 3.49
C PRO A 72 -23.89 9.03 1.98
N GLU A 73 -22.99 9.77 1.33
CA GLU A 73 -23.01 10.04 -0.11
C GLU A 73 -21.95 9.22 -0.84
N THR A 74 -22.00 9.28 -2.17
CA THR A 74 -20.96 8.73 -3.03
C THR A 74 -19.70 9.57 -2.93
N VAL A 75 -18.56 8.91 -2.74
CA VAL A 75 -17.26 9.56 -2.57
C VAL A 75 -16.42 9.39 -3.82
N GLU A 76 -15.95 10.50 -4.37
CA GLU A 76 -15.03 10.54 -5.53
C GLU A 76 -13.62 10.16 -5.10
N LEU A 77 -13.09 9.08 -5.72
CA LEU A 77 -11.74 8.62 -5.46
C LEU A 77 -10.71 9.46 -6.20
N THR A 78 -9.76 10.03 -5.48
CA THR A 78 -8.56 10.63 -6.09
C THR A 78 -7.57 9.54 -6.46
N MET A 79 -7.19 8.72 -5.48
CA MET A 79 -6.32 7.57 -5.66
C MET A 79 -6.42 6.60 -4.49
N ALA A 80 -6.02 5.34 -4.73
CA ALA A 80 -5.80 4.38 -3.67
C ALA A 80 -4.64 3.44 -4.01
N THR A 81 -4.04 2.86 -2.99
CA THR A 81 -3.09 1.76 -3.12
C THR A 81 -3.60 0.55 -2.35
N ILE A 82 -3.51 -0.61 -2.98
CA ILE A 82 -3.95 -1.88 -2.44
C ILE A 82 -2.76 -2.84 -2.39
N THR A 83 -2.61 -3.54 -1.27
CA THR A 83 -1.89 -4.80 -1.18
C THR A 83 -2.92 -5.92 -1.10
N PHE A 84 -2.89 -6.86 -2.05
CA PHE A 84 -3.80 -7.99 -2.13
C PHE A 84 -3.07 -9.30 -1.86
N GLY A 85 -3.70 -10.19 -1.12
CA GLY A 85 -3.23 -11.52 -0.79
C GLY A 85 -4.29 -12.33 -0.06
N GLN A 86 -3.92 -13.01 1.01
CA GLN A 86 -4.82 -13.87 1.79
C GLN A 86 -4.77 -13.56 3.28
N LYS A 87 -5.88 -13.87 3.95
CA LYS A 87 -5.99 -13.94 5.40
C LYS A 87 -6.71 -15.24 5.77
N GLN A 88 -6.02 -16.13 6.49
CA GLN A 88 -6.58 -17.45 6.86
C GLN A 88 -7.03 -18.30 5.65
N GLY A 89 -6.34 -18.17 4.50
CA GLY A 89 -6.67 -18.88 3.27
C GLY A 89 -7.74 -18.23 2.39
N GLU A 90 -8.39 -17.17 2.87
CA GLU A 90 -9.39 -16.42 2.10
C GLU A 90 -8.80 -15.16 1.48
N PRO A 91 -9.28 -14.73 0.30
CA PRO A 91 -8.86 -13.49 -0.33
C PRO A 91 -9.03 -12.29 0.61
N TRP A 92 -8.00 -11.49 0.72
CA TRP A 92 -8.00 -10.30 1.56
C TRP A 92 -7.18 -9.18 0.92
N LEU A 93 -7.57 -7.94 1.21
CA LEU A 93 -6.79 -6.79 0.79
C LEU A 93 -6.68 -5.72 1.88
N HIS A 94 -5.58 -4.98 1.82
CA HIS A 94 -5.32 -3.81 2.63
C HIS A 94 -5.28 -2.60 1.69
N CYS A 95 -6.12 -1.61 1.95
CA CYS A 95 -6.31 -0.47 1.06
C CYS A 95 -6.28 0.84 1.81
N HIS A 96 -5.39 1.74 1.41
CA HIS A 96 -5.42 3.14 1.80
C HIS A 96 -5.80 3.99 0.59
N ALA A 97 -6.61 5.02 0.83
CA ALA A 97 -7.11 5.89 -0.23
C ALA A 97 -7.04 7.36 0.14
N VAL A 98 -7.04 8.18 -0.91
CA VAL A 98 -7.17 9.65 -0.86
C VAL A 98 -8.42 10.02 -1.63
N TRP A 99 -9.25 10.87 -1.05
CA TRP A 99 -10.47 11.37 -1.68
C TRP A 99 -10.71 12.83 -1.34
N LEU A 100 -11.66 13.44 -2.05
CA LEU A 100 -12.07 14.81 -1.81
C LEU A 100 -13.48 14.82 -1.21
N GLU A 101 -13.66 15.61 -0.17
CA GLU A 101 -14.98 15.96 0.33
C GLU A 101 -15.65 17.01 -0.58
N PRO A 102 -16.99 17.17 -0.48
CA PRO A 102 -17.71 18.17 -1.28
C PRO A 102 -17.23 19.61 -1.07
N ASP A 103 -16.65 19.92 0.08
CA ASP A 103 -16.04 21.23 0.39
C ASP A 103 -14.62 21.39 -0.18
N GLY A 104 -14.09 20.36 -0.86
CA GLY A 104 -12.75 20.34 -1.45
C GLY A 104 -11.64 19.95 -0.48
N LYS A 105 -11.96 19.55 0.75
CA LYS A 105 -10.97 19.03 1.70
C LYS A 105 -10.48 17.66 1.25
N THR A 106 -9.16 17.47 1.25
CA THR A 106 -8.54 16.18 1.01
C THR A 106 -8.56 15.34 2.28
N LEU A 107 -9.07 14.13 2.18
CA LEU A 107 -9.02 13.12 3.23
C LEU A 107 -8.20 11.92 2.78
N CYS A 108 -7.73 11.15 3.76
CA CYS A 108 -7.01 9.90 3.56
C CYS A 108 -7.35 8.94 4.69
N GLY A 109 -7.38 7.64 4.42
CA GLY A 109 -7.68 6.63 5.44
C GLY A 109 -7.65 5.22 4.92
N HIS A 110 -7.90 4.29 5.84
CA HIS A 110 -7.97 2.86 5.63
C HIS A 110 -9.39 2.45 5.23
N LEU A 111 -9.57 1.95 4.02
CA LEU A 111 -10.88 1.55 3.51
C LEU A 111 -11.34 0.20 4.05
N VAL A 112 -12.66 0.02 4.18
CA VAL A 112 -13.32 -1.25 4.54
C VAL A 112 -13.77 -1.95 3.25
N PRO A 113 -12.92 -2.81 2.64
CA PRO A 113 -13.06 -3.20 1.25
C PRO A 113 -14.22 -4.17 0.98
N ASP A 114 -14.73 -4.85 1.99
CA ASP A 114 -15.86 -5.77 1.93
C ASP A 114 -17.23 -5.07 2.08
N GLU A 115 -17.23 -3.78 2.46
CA GLU A 115 -18.44 -2.98 2.63
C GLU A 115 -18.62 -1.92 1.55
N ILE A 116 -17.52 -1.28 1.09
CA ILE A 116 -17.59 -0.23 0.07
C ILE A 116 -17.90 -0.80 -1.31
N VAL A 117 -18.76 -0.12 -2.06
CA VAL A 117 -19.25 -0.57 -3.37
C VAL A 117 -18.76 0.38 -4.46
N ILE A 118 -18.26 -0.16 -5.57
CA ILE A 118 -17.84 0.64 -6.72
C ILE A 118 -19.09 1.23 -7.39
N ALA A 119 -19.21 2.55 -7.37
CA ALA A 119 -20.32 3.31 -7.92
C ALA A 119 -20.05 3.80 -9.35
N ASN A 120 -18.82 4.22 -9.64
CA ASN A 120 -18.33 4.54 -10.99
C ASN A 120 -17.05 3.77 -11.26
N THR A 121 -16.83 3.40 -12.53
CA THR A 121 -15.65 2.64 -12.98
C THR A 121 -14.35 3.27 -12.50
N ILE A 122 -13.45 2.46 -11.95
CA ILE A 122 -12.16 2.88 -11.40
C ILE A 122 -11.04 2.37 -12.30
N GLN A 123 -10.09 3.23 -12.65
CA GLN A 123 -8.89 2.86 -13.40
C GLN A 123 -7.90 2.16 -12.49
N VAL A 124 -7.26 1.11 -12.99
CA VAL A 124 -6.33 0.26 -12.23
C VAL A 124 -5.03 0.04 -12.98
N GLU A 125 -3.92 0.30 -12.30
CA GLU A 125 -2.65 -0.31 -12.64
C GLU A 125 -2.39 -1.44 -11.65
N ALA A 126 -2.33 -2.67 -12.15
CA ALA A 126 -2.12 -3.85 -11.34
C ALA A 126 -0.72 -4.43 -11.58
N CYS A 127 0.04 -4.60 -10.51
CA CYS A 127 1.30 -5.33 -10.47
C CYS A 127 1.03 -6.72 -9.89
N LEU A 128 0.85 -7.70 -10.76
CA LEU A 128 0.62 -9.09 -10.41
C LEU A 128 1.93 -9.76 -10.00
N ILE A 129 1.93 -10.56 -8.94
CA ILE A 129 3.12 -11.18 -8.35
C ILE A 129 3.10 -12.68 -8.61
N GLU A 130 4.23 -13.25 -9.06
CA GLU A 130 4.30 -14.65 -9.53
C GLU A 130 4.50 -15.65 -8.39
N SER A 131 5.65 -15.63 -7.74
CA SER A 131 6.13 -16.70 -6.85
C SER A 131 6.13 -16.32 -5.37
N VAL A 132 5.52 -15.18 -5.06
CA VAL A 132 5.38 -14.66 -3.69
C VAL A 132 3.95 -14.23 -3.45
N ARG A 133 3.39 -14.65 -2.32
CA ARG A 133 2.07 -14.22 -1.88
C ARG A 133 2.16 -13.41 -0.60
N PHE A 134 1.28 -12.43 -0.46
CA PHE A 134 1.05 -11.73 0.80
C PHE A 134 0.07 -12.53 1.65
N ASP A 135 0.54 -13.05 2.78
CA ASP A 135 -0.29 -13.72 3.78
C ASP A 135 -0.42 -12.84 5.04
N ALA A 136 -1.65 -12.52 5.44
CA ALA A 136 -1.91 -11.80 6.69
C ALA A 136 -1.70 -12.73 7.87
N MET A 137 -0.59 -12.53 8.58
CA MET A 137 -0.15 -13.36 9.71
C MET A 137 -0.06 -12.50 10.97
N PHE A 138 -0.33 -13.12 12.12
CA PHE A 138 -0.14 -12.48 13.40
C PHE A 138 1.32 -12.01 13.58
N ASP A 139 1.47 -10.78 14.03
CA ASP A 139 2.75 -10.17 14.33
C ASP A 139 2.83 -9.85 15.83
N PRO A 140 3.71 -10.52 16.59
CA PRO A 140 3.80 -10.35 18.04
C PRO A 140 4.35 -8.98 18.47
N GLU A 141 5.02 -8.26 17.56
CA GLU A 141 5.56 -6.92 17.84
C GLU A 141 4.47 -5.86 17.82
N THR A 142 3.51 -5.99 16.91
CA THR A 142 2.42 -5.02 16.73
C THR A 142 1.09 -5.50 17.30
N ASN A 143 0.95 -6.79 17.60
CA ASN A 143 -0.29 -7.50 17.95
C ASN A 143 -1.38 -7.45 16.86
N PHE A 144 -1.01 -7.11 15.61
CA PHE A 144 -1.90 -7.14 14.46
C PHE A 144 -1.66 -8.34 13.56
N SER A 145 -2.68 -8.70 12.78
CA SER A 145 -2.47 -9.54 11.60
C SER A 145 -2.09 -8.63 10.43
N ILE A 146 -0.86 -8.76 9.95
CA ILE A 146 -0.30 -7.92 8.89
C ILE A 146 0.26 -8.78 7.77
N PHE A 147 0.23 -8.25 6.55
CA PHE A 147 0.78 -8.95 5.40
C PHE A 147 2.28 -9.20 5.52
N LYS A 148 2.66 -10.45 5.28
CA LYS A 148 4.05 -10.90 5.14
C LYS A 148 4.21 -11.56 3.78
N PRO A 149 5.27 -11.25 3.02
CA PRO A 149 5.57 -11.97 1.80
C PRO A 149 5.99 -13.41 2.12
N VAL A 150 5.37 -14.38 1.45
CA VAL A 150 5.64 -15.81 1.61
C VAL A 150 5.90 -16.41 0.22
N ALA A 151 7.01 -17.15 0.08
CA ALA A 151 7.30 -17.86 -1.17
C ALA A 151 6.26 -18.97 -1.40
N VAL A 152 5.74 -19.07 -2.63
CA VAL A 152 4.82 -20.12 -3.07
C VAL A 152 5.44 -20.92 -4.19
N GLN A 153 5.28 -22.27 -4.14
CA GLN A 153 5.87 -23.19 -5.13
C GLN A 153 4.97 -23.36 -6.34
N ASP A 154 3.65 -23.39 -6.14
CA ASP A 154 2.64 -23.56 -7.20
C ASP A 154 1.94 -22.21 -7.42
N SER A 155 2.57 -21.35 -8.22
CA SER A 155 1.98 -20.06 -8.59
C SER A 155 0.99 -20.26 -9.74
N LEU A 156 -0.19 -19.65 -9.62
CA LEU A 156 -1.20 -19.57 -10.70
C LEU A 156 -0.67 -18.83 -11.94
N SER A 157 0.41 -18.08 -11.78
CA SER A 157 1.04 -17.22 -12.80
C SER A 157 2.22 -17.85 -13.53
N SER A 158 2.49 -19.15 -13.35
CA SER A 158 3.64 -19.87 -13.96
C SER A 158 3.66 -19.83 -15.50
N ASP A 159 2.52 -19.54 -16.13
CA ASP A 159 2.35 -19.54 -17.58
C ASP A 159 2.48 -18.15 -18.23
N TRP A 160 2.89 -17.13 -17.46
CA TRP A 160 3.08 -15.78 -18.03
C TRP A 160 4.25 -15.74 -19.01
N PRO A 161 4.08 -15.10 -20.19
CA PRO A 161 5.17 -14.93 -21.15
C PRO A 161 6.36 -14.19 -20.50
N PRO A 162 7.60 -14.71 -20.65
CA PRO A 162 8.78 -14.09 -20.05
C PRO A 162 8.99 -12.62 -20.45
N GLU A 163 8.62 -12.26 -21.68
CA GLU A 163 8.72 -10.89 -22.21
C GLU A 163 7.73 -9.88 -21.58
N GLU A 164 6.69 -10.37 -20.90
CA GLU A 164 5.71 -9.55 -20.21
C GLU A 164 6.01 -9.40 -18.72
N THR A 165 7.09 -10.00 -18.23
CA THR A 165 7.42 -10.02 -16.82
C THR A 165 8.71 -9.25 -16.52
N HIS A 166 8.82 -8.77 -15.28
CA HIS A 166 9.96 -8.05 -14.77
C HIS A 166 10.45 -8.66 -13.46
N ASP A 167 11.77 -8.62 -13.24
CA ASP A 167 12.32 -8.99 -11.93
C ASP A 167 11.88 -7.99 -10.86
N ALA A 168 11.52 -8.49 -9.70
CA ALA A 168 11.00 -7.69 -8.60
C ALA A 168 11.43 -8.21 -7.23
N LEU A 169 11.34 -7.35 -6.23
CA LEU A 169 11.36 -7.71 -4.82
C LEU A 169 10.00 -7.41 -4.20
N VAL A 170 9.43 -8.39 -3.53
CA VAL A 170 8.26 -8.20 -2.68
C VAL A 170 8.75 -7.93 -1.27
N ILE A 171 8.44 -6.73 -0.74
CA ILE A 171 9.10 -6.19 0.44
C ILE A 171 8.08 -5.94 1.55
N ARG A 172 8.43 -6.33 2.77
CA ARG A 172 7.86 -5.81 3.99
C ARG A 172 8.96 -5.04 4.73
N ALA A 173 8.81 -3.72 4.86
CA ALA A 173 9.57 -2.95 5.82
C ALA A 173 9.11 -3.33 7.23
N ILE A 174 10.03 -3.52 8.14
CA ILE A 174 9.74 -3.86 9.54
C ILE A 174 9.86 -2.58 10.40
N PRO A 175 9.29 -2.57 11.61
CA PRO A 175 9.45 -1.45 12.53
C PRO A 175 10.92 -1.00 12.68
N ASN A 176 11.12 0.28 12.98
CA ASN A 176 12.43 0.91 13.18
C ASN A 176 13.37 0.87 11.95
N GLN A 177 12.81 0.73 10.74
CA GLN A 177 13.56 0.85 9.49
C GLN A 177 13.15 2.11 8.74
N ASP A 178 14.16 2.85 8.27
CA ASP A 178 13.93 3.91 7.30
C ASP A 178 13.53 3.32 5.95
N LEU A 179 12.39 3.77 5.40
CA LEU A 179 11.84 3.24 4.16
C LEU A 179 12.76 3.53 2.96
N CYS A 180 13.24 4.77 2.83
CA CYS A 180 14.09 5.17 1.70
C CYS A 180 15.41 4.42 1.72
N LEU A 181 16.10 4.38 2.88
CA LEU A 181 17.36 3.65 3.03
C LEU A 181 17.18 2.14 2.81
N THR A 182 16.06 1.57 3.28
CA THR A 182 15.76 0.15 3.05
C THR A 182 15.66 -0.17 1.57
N LEU A 183 14.94 0.65 0.79
CA LEU A 183 14.78 0.47 -0.64
C LEU A 183 16.12 0.66 -1.40
N GLU A 184 16.90 1.68 -1.03
CA GLU A 184 18.25 1.93 -1.59
C GLU A 184 19.18 0.74 -1.36
N HIS A 185 19.25 0.20 -0.13
CA HIS A 185 20.08 -0.95 0.21
C HIS A 185 19.64 -2.22 -0.53
N LEU A 186 18.33 -2.45 -0.68
CA LEU A 186 17.81 -3.61 -1.41
C LEU A 186 18.15 -3.53 -2.90
N CYS A 187 18.02 -2.36 -3.53
CA CYS A 187 18.43 -2.16 -4.91
C CYS A 187 19.93 -2.37 -5.11
N ALA A 188 20.76 -1.81 -4.20
CA ALA A 188 22.21 -2.02 -4.24
C ALA A 188 22.58 -3.50 -4.10
N GLY A 189 21.91 -4.24 -3.21
CA GLY A 189 22.11 -5.67 -3.01
C GLY A 189 21.76 -6.54 -4.24
N GLN A 190 20.84 -6.07 -5.09
CA GLN A 190 20.50 -6.71 -6.38
C GLN A 190 21.38 -6.21 -7.54
N GLY A 191 22.23 -5.23 -7.34
CA GLY A 191 22.99 -4.58 -8.42
C GLY A 191 22.12 -3.71 -9.32
N TRP A 192 20.91 -3.36 -8.91
CA TRP A 192 20.00 -2.53 -9.69
C TRP A 192 20.36 -1.05 -9.59
N GLN A 193 20.58 -0.43 -10.72
CA GLN A 193 20.84 1.03 -10.82
C GLN A 193 19.53 1.82 -10.82
N LYS A 194 18.44 1.20 -11.23
CA LYS A 194 17.10 1.80 -11.29
C LYS A 194 16.06 0.77 -10.92
N ALA A 195 15.03 1.22 -10.22
CA ALA A 195 13.85 0.41 -9.91
C ALA A 195 12.62 1.30 -9.81
N GLN A 196 11.44 0.71 -9.94
CA GLN A 196 10.16 1.36 -9.71
C GLN A 196 9.47 0.71 -8.51
N VAL A 197 8.93 1.53 -7.61
CA VAL A 197 8.08 1.07 -6.51
C VAL A 197 6.64 1.09 -6.99
N GLN A 198 6.03 -0.08 -7.11
CA GLN A 198 4.69 -0.24 -7.68
C GLN A 198 3.56 0.17 -6.73
N GLY A 199 3.87 0.41 -5.47
CA GLY A 199 2.95 0.86 -4.45
C GLY A 199 3.29 0.27 -3.10
N GLY A 200 2.48 0.56 -2.12
CA GLY A 200 2.59 0.08 -0.76
C GLY A 200 1.69 0.86 0.17
N VAL A 201 1.28 0.21 1.24
CA VAL A 201 0.49 0.78 2.33
C VAL A 201 1.15 0.45 3.64
N GLY A 202 0.99 1.29 4.65
CA GLY A 202 1.60 1.06 5.95
C GLY A 202 1.42 2.23 6.90
N SER A 203 2.33 2.31 7.87
CA SER A 203 2.37 3.35 8.90
C SER A 203 3.81 3.80 9.13
N LEU A 204 4.01 5.06 9.48
CA LEU A 204 5.29 5.63 9.87
C LEU A 204 5.12 6.35 11.21
N ASN A 205 6.15 6.30 12.07
CA ASN A 205 6.16 7.08 13.30
C ASN A 205 6.58 8.52 13.03
N CYS A 206 7.35 8.74 11.95
CA CYS A 206 7.70 10.08 11.53
C CYS A 206 8.06 10.12 10.05
N ALA A 207 7.97 11.29 9.45
CA ALA A 207 8.30 11.53 8.05
C ALA A 207 8.94 12.92 7.88
N ASP A 208 10.11 12.95 7.25
CA ASP A 208 10.76 14.16 6.77
C ASP A 208 10.51 14.33 5.28
N PHE A 209 9.88 15.42 4.90
CA PHE A 209 9.55 15.70 3.51
C PHE A 209 10.59 16.61 2.86
N ALA A 210 10.76 16.48 1.56
CA ALA A 210 11.73 17.26 0.76
C ALA A 210 11.48 18.78 0.81
N ASP A 211 10.29 19.22 1.15
CA ASP A 211 9.94 20.63 1.34
C ASP A 211 10.24 21.17 2.74
N GLY A 212 10.87 20.37 3.60
CA GLY A 212 11.28 20.73 4.95
C GLY A 212 10.19 20.51 6.03
N ARG A 213 9.02 20.00 5.68
CA ARG A 213 8.03 19.60 6.67
C ARG A 213 8.50 18.34 7.41
N HIS A 214 8.26 18.34 8.71
CA HIS A 214 8.47 17.21 9.60
C HIS A 214 7.15 16.81 10.24
N VAL A 215 6.80 15.53 10.18
CA VAL A 215 5.63 14.94 10.82
C VAL A 215 6.10 13.87 11.78
N GLU A 216 5.83 14.06 13.06
CA GLU A 216 6.13 13.09 14.12
C GLU A 216 4.82 12.73 14.82
N GLN A 217 4.32 11.53 14.52
CA GLN A 217 3.04 11.05 15.07
C GLN A 217 3.10 9.53 15.25
N LEU A 218 2.71 9.07 16.43
CA LEU A 218 2.77 7.65 16.76
C LEU A 218 1.81 6.80 15.91
N ALA A 219 0.62 7.32 15.60
CA ALA A 219 -0.39 6.63 14.82
C ALA A 219 -0.62 7.35 13.48
N THR A 220 -0.23 6.70 12.40
CA THR A 220 -0.42 7.20 11.04
C THR A 220 -0.84 6.08 10.11
N GLU A 221 -1.41 6.45 8.98
CA GLU A 221 -1.67 5.59 7.83
C GLU A 221 -1.07 6.24 6.60
N LEU A 222 -0.36 5.48 5.77
CA LEU A 222 0.22 6.01 4.54
C LEU A 222 -0.07 5.13 3.34
N LEU A 223 -0.05 5.76 2.17
CA LEU A 223 0.07 5.08 0.90
C LEU A 223 1.22 5.68 0.08
N ILE A 224 1.89 4.83 -0.69
CA ILE A 224 2.88 5.26 -1.68
C ILE A 224 2.12 5.61 -2.96
N GLU A 225 2.21 6.88 -3.37
CA GLU A 225 1.60 7.36 -4.61
C GLU A 225 2.45 7.03 -5.83
N ARG A 226 3.75 7.28 -5.69
CA ARG A 226 4.76 7.04 -6.72
C ARG A 226 6.09 6.76 -6.04
N GLY A 227 6.86 5.86 -6.62
CA GLY A 227 8.19 5.59 -6.11
C GLY A 227 9.13 5.10 -7.20
N ARG A 228 10.35 5.57 -7.13
CA ARG A 228 11.44 5.12 -8.00
C ARG A 228 12.77 5.18 -7.26
N ILE A 229 13.68 4.33 -7.68
CA ILE A 229 15.07 4.39 -7.30
C ILE A 229 15.84 4.82 -8.54
N VAL A 230 16.62 5.88 -8.43
CA VAL A 230 17.40 6.44 -9.54
C VAL A 230 18.80 6.81 -9.06
N PRO A 231 19.84 6.71 -9.91
CA PRO A 231 21.17 7.14 -9.52
C PRO A 231 21.24 8.66 -9.33
N ASP A 232 21.92 9.09 -8.28
CA ASP A 232 22.32 10.48 -8.06
C ASP A 232 23.49 10.87 -8.97
N VAL A 233 24.00 12.09 -8.79
CA VAL A 233 25.14 12.62 -9.58
C VAL A 233 26.44 11.84 -9.37
N ALA A 234 26.56 11.09 -8.27
CA ALA A 234 27.69 10.21 -7.97
C ALA A 234 27.44 8.76 -8.44
N GLY A 235 26.28 8.47 -9.06
CA GLY A 235 25.89 7.13 -9.50
C GLY A 235 25.36 6.24 -8.38
N ILE A 236 25.05 6.80 -7.20
CA ILE A 236 24.50 6.07 -6.06
C ILE A 236 22.97 6.05 -6.20
N ALA A 237 22.37 4.85 -6.09
CA ALA A 237 20.92 4.69 -6.14
C ALA A 237 20.24 5.42 -4.95
N ARG A 238 19.28 6.30 -5.27
CA ARG A 238 18.51 7.10 -4.32
C ARG A 238 17.03 6.89 -4.50
N ALA A 239 16.34 6.81 -3.38
CA ALA A 239 14.89 6.73 -3.34
C ALA A 239 14.26 8.11 -3.58
N ASP A 240 13.26 8.15 -4.48
CA ASP A 240 12.40 9.30 -4.77
C ASP A 240 10.96 8.79 -4.63
N ILE A 241 10.37 8.98 -3.45
CA ILE A 241 9.13 8.36 -3.03
C ILE A 241 8.12 9.44 -2.64
N ASP A 242 7.04 9.56 -3.39
CA ASP A 242 5.91 10.40 -3.02
C ASP A 242 4.90 9.59 -2.21
N ILE A 243 4.51 10.13 -1.07
CA ILE A 243 3.52 9.52 -0.18
C ILE A 243 2.38 10.49 0.15
N THR A 244 1.22 9.93 0.48
CA THR A 244 0.21 10.59 1.32
C THR A 244 0.15 9.87 2.67
N LEU A 245 0.16 10.65 3.73
CA LEU A 245 0.12 10.19 5.11
C LEU A 245 -1.00 10.93 5.85
N VAL A 246 -1.82 10.21 6.62
CA VAL A 246 -2.81 10.76 7.53
C VAL A 246 -2.45 10.40 8.97
N ASP A 247 -2.58 11.36 9.90
CA ASP A 247 -2.39 11.13 11.32
C ASP A 247 -3.73 10.85 12.06
N PHE A 248 -3.63 10.51 13.35
CA PHE A 248 -4.80 10.23 14.20
C PHE A 248 -5.73 11.45 14.44
N LYS A 249 -5.33 12.65 14.02
CA LYS A 249 -6.15 13.85 14.04
C LYS A 249 -6.86 14.10 12.70
N GLY A 250 -6.64 13.20 11.71
CA GLY A 250 -7.15 13.33 10.36
C GLY A 250 -6.41 14.38 9.53
N GLN A 251 -5.20 14.81 9.97
CA GLN A 251 -4.38 15.73 9.20
C GLN A 251 -3.64 14.97 8.10
N VAL A 252 -3.87 15.39 6.86
CA VAL A 252 -3.25 14.78 5.67
C VAL A 252 -1.98 15.56 5.31
N ASN A 253 -0.87 14.82 5.15
CA ASN A 253 0.40 15.32 4.65
C ASN A 253 0.77 14.56 3.38
N ARG A 254 1.18 15.28 2.35
CA ARG A 254 1.53 14.74 1.03
C ARG A 254 2.83 15.35 0.54
N GLY A 255 3.71 14.53 -0.01
CA GLY A 255 4.96 15.01 -0.60
C GLY A 255 6.00 13.92 -0.83
N CYS A 256 7.15 14.35 -1.32
CA CYS A 256 8.31 13.48 -1.47
C CYS A 256 8.95 13.22 -0.09
N LEU A 257 9.08 11.95 0.24
CA LEU A 257 9.71 11.49 1.48
C LEU A 257 11.23 11.53 1.32
N LEU A 258 11.93 12.22 2.23
CA LEU A 258 13.38 12.19 2.28
C LEU A 258 13.87 10.99 3.09
N TYR A 259 13.43 10.95 4.36
CA TYR A 259 13.78 9.90 5.30
C TYR A 259 12.61 9.69 6.27
N THR A 260 12.58 8.52 6.89
CA THR A 260 11.78 8.28 8.08
C THR A 260 12.73 8.23 9.27
N SER A 261 12.57 9.11 10.25
CA SER A 261 13.42 9.04 11.43
C SER A 261 13.28 7.68 12.11
N PRO A 262 14.37 7.03 12.53
CA PRO A 262 14.29 5.85 13.37
C PRO A 262 13.51 6.21 14.65
N SER A 263 12.77 5.23 15.18
CA SER A 263 12.06 5.42 16.44
C SER A 263 13.07 5.83 17.53
N PRO A 264 12.75 6.82 18.40
CA PRO A 264 13.65 7.25 19.47
C PRO A 264 13.88 6.22 20.58
N ARG A 265 13.71 4.94 20.31
CA ARG A 265 13.90 3.84 21.26
C ARG A 265 15.13 2.98 20.98
N ASP A 266 16.11 3.51 20.25
CA ASP A 266 17.44 2.93 20.13
C ASP A 266 18.42 3.59 21.10
#